data_479b87a1e19b3dc589e781c3d972cadd
#
_entry.id   479b87a1e19b3dc589e781c3d972cadd
#
_cell.length_a   1.000
_cell.length_b   1.000
_cell.length_c   1.000
_cell.angle_alpha   90.00
_cell.angle_beta   90.00
_cell.angle_gamma   90.00
#
_symmetry.space_group_name_H-M   'P 1'
#
loop_
_entity.id
_entity.type
_entity.pdbx_description
1 polymer ?
#
loop_
_entity_poly.entity_id
_entity_poly.type
_entity_poly.pdbx_seq_one_letter_code
_entity_poly.pdbx_strand_id
1 'polypeptide(L)'
;GYPVTIFEKESRAGGMLMNGIPSFRLEKSVIEAEIDILKQMGIEFRYNVEIGKDITIPELRAQGYQAFYIAIGAQGGRKTGIPGEDAKGVTTGVEFLRSVNLNEDSVHLNGRTVVIGGGNVAIDVARTALRTGSELVSMYCLESEAEMPAARDEVEEAKEEDIQIQCGWGPKEILTENGAVTGIVLKKCISVFDENHRFAPVYNENDCITLECENVLLSIGQTILWGNLLKDTAVELRPNQTAQADPVTYQTAEPDIFVGGDVFTGPKFAIDAIAAGKQGCVSLSLIHI
;
A
#
# COMPACT_ATOMS: atom_id res chain seq x y z
N GLY A 1 12.14 -24.02 19.72
CA GLY A 1 11.58 -22.76 19.22
C GLY A 1 10.67 -22.14 20.26
N TYR A 2 10.33 -20.87 20.06
CA TYR A 2 9.38 -20.16 20.92
C TYR A 2 7.96 -20.40 20.43
N PRO A 3 6.94 -20.40 21.30
CA PRO A 3 5.55 -20.29 20.89
C PRO A 3 5.32 -18.94 20.18
N VAL A 4 4.68 -18.96 19.01
CA VAL A 4 4.41 -17.76 18.22
C VAL A 4 2.92 -17.67 17.94
N THR A 5 2.34 -16.49 18.19
CA THR A 5 0.97 -16.16 17.80
C THR A 5 1.01 -14.98 16.84
N ILE A 6 0.37 -15.10 15.69
CA ILE A 6 0.16 -14.01 14.73
C ILE A 6 -1.25 -13.47 14.90
N PHE A 7 -1.35 -12.19 15.23
CA PHE A 7 -2.61 -11.45 15.27
C PHE A 7 -2.81 -10.75 13.94
N GLU A 8 -3.87 -11.06 13.25
CA GLU A 8 -4.23 -10.53 11.95
C GLU A 8 -5.61 -9.87 12.03
N LYS A 9 -5.70 -8.59 11.61
CA LYS A 9 -6.97 -7.86 11.63
C LYS A 9 -7.94 -8.30 10.54
N GLU A 10 -7.42 -8.89 9.47
CA GLU A 10 -8.22 -9.41 8.37
C GLU A 10 -8.70 -10.85 8.66
N SER A 11 -9.65 -11.30 7.85
CA SER A 11 -10.13 -12.69 7.89
C SER A 11 -9.14 -13.70 7.29
N ARG A 12 -8.10 -13.21 6.58
CA ARG A 12 -7.06 -14.00 5.93
C ARG A 12 -5.69 -13.40 6.19
N ALA A 13 -4.70 -14.24 6.43
CA ALA A 13 -3.31 -13.81 6.52
C ALA A 13 -2.69 -13.61 5.12
N GLY A 14 -1.58 -12.87 5.07
CA GLY A 14 -0.82 -12.62 3.83
C GLY A 14 -0.65 -11.15 3.52
N GLY A 15 -1.33 -10.25 4.23
CA GLY A 15 -1.17 -8.80 4.10
C GLY A 15 -1.29 -8.32 2.65
N MET A 16 -0.33 -7.52 2.17
CA MET A 16 -0.35 -6.98 0.81
C MET A 16 -0.24 -8.06 -0.28
N LEU A 17 0.37 -9.22 -0.02
CA LEU A 17 0.41 -10.33 -0.97
C LEU A 17 -1.02 -10.86 -1.23
N MET A 18 -1.85 -10.91 -0.19
CA MET A 18 -3.23 -11.36 -0.28
C MET A 18 -4.17 -10.25 -0.75
N ASN A 19 -4.04 -9.05 -0.20
CA ASN A 19 -5.02 -7.97 -0.34
C ASN A 19 -4.67 -6.94 -1.41
N GLY A 20 -3.37 -6.76 -1.73
CA GLY A 20 -2.88 -5.72 -2.64
C GLY A 20 -2.50 -6.24 -4.02
N ILE A 21 -1.70 -7.31 -4.10
CA ILE A 21 -1.22 -7.84 -5.38
C ILE A 21 -2.38 -8.56 -6.08
N PRO A 22 -2.69 -8.26 -7.36
CA PRO A 22 -3.76 -8.92 -8.09
C PRO A 22 -3.51 -10.43 -8.29
N SER A 23 -4.61 -11.21 -8.39
CA SER A 23 -4.53 -12.66 -8.55
C SER A 23 -3.87 -13.08 -9.87
N PHE A 24 -3.96 -12.26 -10.93
CA PHE A 24 -3.29 -12.53 -12.21
C PHE A 24 -1.75 -12.39 -12.15
N ARG A 25 -1.21 -11.78 -11.08
CA ARG A 25 0.24 -11.70 -10.80
C ARG A 25 0.70 -12.72 -9.78
N LEU A 26 -0.11 -12.95 -8.74
CA LEU A 26 0.20 -13.87 -7.66
C LEU A 26 -1.07 -14.60 -7.22
N GLU A 27 -1.17 -15.87 -7.59
CA GLU A 27 -2.31 -16.70 -7.20
C GLU A 27 -2.42 -16.81 -5.68
N LYS A 28 -3.62 -16.59 -5.15
CA LYS A 28 -3.85 -16.60 -3.70
C LYS A 28 -3.62 -17.96 -3.06
N SER A 29 -3.85 -19.03 -3.80
CA SER A 29 -3.57 -20.41 -3.38
C SER A 29 -2.10 -20.65 -2.99
N VAL A 30 -1.16 -19.98 -3.66
CA VAL A 30 0.27 -20.06 -3.32
C VAL A 30 0.53 -19.47 -1.94
N ILE A 31 -0.08 -18.30 -1.65
CA ILE A 31 0.06 -17.63 -0.34
C ILE A 31 -0.58 -18.48 0.77
N GLU A 32 -1.76 -19.04 0.50
CA GLU A 32 -2.46 -19.91 1.45
C GLU A 32 -1.65 -21.17 1.78
N ALA A 33 -1.01 -21.79 0.78
CA ALA A 33 -0.16 -22.95 0.98
C ALA A 33 1.06 -22.64 1.87
N GLU A 34 1.71 -21.49 1.69
CA GLU A 34 2.83 -21.04 2.54
C GLU A 34 2.37 -20.78 3.99
N ILE A 35 1.20 -20.16 4.16
CA ILE A 35 0.62 -19.92 5.49
C ILE A 35 0.26 -21.24 6.18
N ASP A 36 -0.26 -22.22 5.44
CA ASP A 36 -0.60 -23.53 6.00
C ASP A 36 0.63 -24.31 6.46
N ILE A 37 1.77 -24.15 5.79
CA ILE A 37 3.06 -24.68 6.28
C ILE A 37 3.38 -24.09 7.66
N LEU A 38 3.24 -22.76 7.82
CA LEU A 38 3.50 -22.10 9.09
C LEU A 38 2.57 -22.59 10.21
N LYS A 39 1.29 -22.81 9.90
CA LYS A 39 0.33 -23.41 10.85
C LYS A 39 0.72 -24.84 11.25
N GLN A 40 1.16 -25.65 10.27
CA GLN A 40 1.64 -27.01 10.53
C GLN A 40 2.92 -27.04 11.40
N MET A 41 3.73 -25.98 11.36
CA MET A 41 4.87 -25.79 12.24
C MET A 41 4.48 -25.38 13.67
N GLY A 42 3.19 -25.20 13.95
CA GLY A 42 2.66 -24.87 15.27
C GLY A 42 2.51 -23.37 15.56
N ILE A 43 2.58 -22.50 14.52
CA ILE A 43 2.30 -21.07 14.67
C ILE A 43 0.79 -20.89 14.77
N GLU A 44 0.34 -20.21 15.85
CA GLU A 44 -1.05 -19.85 16.04
C GLU A 44 -1.40 -18.59 15.23
N PHE A 45 -2.55 -18.61 14.51
CA PHE A 45 -3.09 -17.44 13.84
C PHE A 45 -4.42 -17.06 14.47
N ARG A 46 -4.53 -15.80 14.90
CA ARG A 46 -5.77 -15.19 15.41
C ARG A 46 -6.23 -14.12 14.43
N TYR A 47 -7.24 -14.46 13.66
CA TYR A 47 -7.85 -13.60 12.64
C TYR A 47 -8.91 -12.68 13.22
N ASN A 48 -9.21 -11.59 12.51
CA ASN A 48 -10.18 -10.56 12.91
C ASN A 48 -9.85 -9.95 14.28
N VAL A 49 -8.58 -9.80 14.60
CA VAL A 49 -8.08 -9.19 15.84
C VAL A 49 -7.19 -8.01 15.49
N GLU A 50 -7.67 -6.81 15.74
CA GLU A 50 -6.93 -5.56 15.53
C GLU A 50 -6.28 -5.11 16.84
N ILE A 51 -4.94 -5.13 16.88
CA ILE A 51 -4.19 -4.66 18.04
C ILE A 51 -4.37 -3.15 18.20
N GLY A 52 -4.67 -2.72 19.43
CA GLY A 52 -5.01 -1.34 19.76
C GLY A 52 -6.51 -1.02 19.69
N LYS A 53 -7.32 -1.99 19.24
CA LYS A 53 -8.79 -1.89 19.23
C LYS A 53 -9.44 -3.02 20.00
N ASP A 54 -9.19 -4.26 19.60
CA ASP A 54 -9.79 -5.45 20.22
C ASP A 54 -8.96 -5.92 21.42
N ILE A 55 -7.65 -5.73 21.37
CA ILE A 55 -6.70 -6.00 22.44
C ILE A 55 -5.47 -5.09 22.28
N THR A 56 -4.86 -4.68 23.37
CA THR A 56 -3.68 -3.81 23.40
C THR A 56 -2.40 -4.57 23.68
N ILE A 57 -1.22 -4.00 23.38
CA ILE A 57 0.08 -4.58 23.72
C ILE A 57 0.23 -4.77 25.23
N PRO A 58 -0.14 -3.80 26.12
CA PRO A 58 -0.12 -4.05 27.58
C PRO A 58 -0.97 -5.22 28.04
N GLU A 59 -2.15 -5.42 27.45
CA GLU A 59 -3.01 -6.57 27.76
C GLU A 59 -2.39 -7.90 27.30
N LEU A 60 -1.71 -7.90 26.15
CA LEU A 60 -0.97 -9.08 25.70
C LEU A 60 0.21 -9.40 26.62
N ARG A 61 0.95 -8.38 27.10
CA ARG A 61 1.98 -8.59 28.15
C ARG A 61 1.39 -9.23 29.40
N ALA A 62 0.22 -8.79 29.84
CA ALA A 62 -0.48 -9.37 30.99
C ALA A 62 -0.91 -10.83 30.74
N GLN A 63 -1.11 -11.25 29.49
CA GLN A 63 -1.38 -12.62 29.08
C GLN A 63 -0.10 -13.49 28.97
N GLY A 64 1.09 -12.90 29.17
CA GLY A 64 2.36 -13.63 29.18
C GLY A 64 3.16 -13.56 27.87
N TYR A 65 2.74 -12.75 26.89
CA TYR A 65 3.58 -12.47 25.72
C TYR A 65 4.78 -11.63 26.12
N GLN A 66 5.98 -12.08 25.76
CA GLN A 66 7.25 -11.50 26.22
C GLN A 66 7.91 -10.60 25.19
N ALA A 67 7.61 -10.77 23.90
CA ALA A 67 8.17 -9.97 22.82
C ALA A 67 7.18 -9.82 21.68
N PHE A 68 7.28 -8.70 20.97
CA PHE A 68 6.37 -8.31 19.90
C PHE A 68 7.17 -7.94 18.66
N TYR A 69 6.76 -8.46 17.51
CA TYR A 69 7.30 -8.07 16.21
C TYR A 69 6.19 -7.43 15.38
N ILE A 70 6.30 -6.12 15.14
CA ILE A 70 5.30 -5.37 14.38
C ILE A 70 5.67 -5.38 12.90
N ALA A 71 4.81 -6.00 12.08
CA ALA A 71 4.99 -6.19 10.65
C ALA A 71 3.69 -5.90 9.86
N ILE A 72 2.98 -4.83 10.23
CA ILE A 72 1.67 -4.49 9.66
C ILE A 72 1.73 -3.94 8.23
N GLY A 73 2.92 -3.67 7.69
CA GLY A 73 3.12 -3.11 6.35
C GLY A 73 2.58 -1.70 6.17
N ALA A 74 2.41 -1.28 4.92
CA ALA A 74 1.86 0.02 4.53
C ALA A 74 0.54 -0.20 3.75
N GLN A 75 -0.56 -0.35 4.48
CA GLN A 75 -1.86 -0.79 3.98
C GLN A 75 -2.80 0.36 3.56
N GLY A 76 -2.41 1.62 3.79
CA GLY A 76 -3.19 2.79 3.40
C GLY A 76 -2.72 3.40 2.08
N GLY A 77 -3.63 3.98 1.32
CA GLY A 77 -3.30 4.79 0.16
C GLY A 77 -3.06 6.26 0.55
N ARG A 78 -2.20 6.94 -0.21
CA ARG A 78 -2.01 8.38 -0.06
C ARG A 78 -3.05 9.14 -0.85
N LYS A 79 -3.49 10.27 -0.29
CA LYS A 79 -4.33 11.26 -0.95
C LYS A 79 -3.48 12.46 -1.40
N THR A 80 -3.98 13.19 -2.38
CA THR A 80 -3.33 14.39 -2.92
C THR A 80 -3.71 15.65 -2.17
N GLY A 81 -4.90 15.69 -1.57
CA GLY A 81 -5.50 16.87 -0.96
C GLY A 81 -6.10 17.86 -1.98
N ILE A 82 -6.32 17.44 -3.22
CA ILE A 82 -6.94 18.29 -4.25
C ILE A 82 -8.45 18.39 -4.07
N PRO A 83 -9.09 19.46 -4.59
CA PRO A 83 -10.55 19.58 -4.59
C PRO A 83 -11.23 18.39 -5.26
N GLY A 84 -12.34 17.91 -4.69
CA GLY A 84 -13.13 16.81 -5.23
C GLY A 84 -12.65 15.40 -4.87
N GLU A 85 -11.55 15.26 -4.14
CA GLU A 85 -10.93 13.97 -3.81
C GLU A 85 -11.80 13.04 -2.93
N ASP A 86 -12.79 13.59 -2.22
CA ASP A 86 -13.70 12.82 -1.37
C ASP A 86 -15.02 12.45 -2.08
N ALA A 87 -15.12 12.69 -3.39
CA ALA A 87 -16.32 12.40 -4.17
C ALA A 87 -16.51 10.90 -4.39
N LYS A 88 -17.76 10.48 -4.60
CA LYS A 88 -18.09 9.13 -5.03
C LYS A 88 -17.45 8.85 -6.40
N GLY A 89 -16.73 7.75 -6.53
CA GLY A 89 -15.96 7.40 -7.73
C GLY A 89 -14.45 7.70 -7.57
N VAL A 90 -14.04 8.30 -6.44
CA VAL A 90 -12.63 8.45 -6.08
C VAL A 90 -12.26 7.42 -5.01
N THR A 91 -11.17 6.69 -5.22
CA THR A 91 -10.58 5.83 -4.20
C THR A 91 -9.08 5.74 -4.37
N THR A 92 -8.36 5.34 -3.33
CA THR A 92 -6.93 5.05 -3.48
C THR A 92 -6.72 3.69 -4.15
N GLY A 93 -5.63 3.55 -4.90
CA GLY A 93 -5.32 2.31 -5.59
C GLY A 93 -5.23 1.10 -4.64
N VAL A 94 -4.66 1.31 -3.45
CA VAL A 94 -4.54 0.24 -2.43
C VAL A 94 -5.91 -0.20 -1.93
N GLU A 95 -6.82 0.74 -1.64
CA GLU A 95 -8.18 0.43 -1.21
C GLU A 95 -8.99 -0.27 -2.31
N PHE A 96 -8.82 0.18 -3.55
CA PHE A 96 -9.44 -0.45 -4.72
C PHE A 96 -8.98 -1.90 -4.88
N LEU A 97 -7.66 -2.15 -4.94
CA LEU A 97 -7.09 -3.50 -5.06
C LEU A 97 -7.52 -4.41 -3.90
N ARG A 98 -7.53 -3.86 -2.68
CA ARG A 98 -7.99 -4.60 -1.51
C ARG A 98 -9.47 -4.99 -1.64
N SER A 99 -10.32 -4.07 -2.07
CA SER A 99 -11.75 -4.34 -2.24
C SER A 99 -12.00 -5.44 -3.27
N VAL A 100 -11.27 -5.42 -4.39
CA VAL A 100 -11.34 -6.46 -5.42
C VAL A 100 -10.84 -7.80 -4.89
N ASN A 101 -9.66 -7.84 -4.25
CA ASN A 101 -9.07 -9.10 -3.77
C ASN A 101 -9.86 -9.75 -2.61
N LEU A 102 -10.57 -8.96 -1.79
CA LEU A 102 -11.39 -9.48 -0.70
C LEU A 102 -12.79 -9.92 -1.16
N ASN A 103 -13.34 -9.28 -2.19
CA ASN A 103 -14.69 -9.49 -2.67
C ASN A 103 -14.75 -9.33 -4.20
N GLU A 104 -14.13 -10.21 -4.93
CA GLU A 104 -13.90 -10.14 -6.37
C GLU A 104 -15.18 -9.84 -7.19
N ASP A 105 -16.31 -10.43 -6.79
CA ASP A 105 -17.60 -10.24 -7.47
C ASP A 105 -18.36 -8.96 -7.06
N SER A 106 -17.85 -8.17 -6.11
CA SER A 106 -18.60 -7.02 -5.57
C SER A 106 -18.14 -5.68 -6.12
N VAL A 107 -16.98 -5.60 -6.78
CA VAL A 107 -16.42 -4.37 -7.32
C VAL A 107 -16.60 -4.32 -8.83
N HIS A 108 -17.50 -3.44 -9.28
CA HIS A 108 -17.72 -3.19 -10.70
C HIS A 108 -17.49 -1.70 -10.98
N LEU A 109 -16.58 -1.41 -11.89
CA LEU A 109 -16.41 -0.09 -12.46
C LEU A 109 -17.22 0.03 -13.74
N ASN A 110 -17.82 1.20 -13.95
CA ASN A 110 -18.50 1.53 -15.21
C ASN A 110 -17.85 2.75 -15.82
N GLY A 111 -17.89 2.85 -17.14
CA GLY A 111 -17.38 3.99 -17.87
C GLY A 111 -15.86 4.10 -17.87
N ARG A 112 -15.35 5.32 -17.82
CA ARG A 112 -13.93 5.62 -17.94
C ARG A 112 -13.25 5.73 -16.58
N THR A 113 -12.06 5.17 -16.47
CA THR A 113 -11.24 5.23 -15.25
C THR A 113 -9.94 5.95 -15.53
N VAL A 114 -9.61 6.93 -14.71
CA VAL A 114 -8.31 7.60 -14.69
C VAL A 114 -7.52 7.14 -13.48
N VAL A 115 -6.32 6.59 -13.72
CA VAL A 115 -5.37 6.19 -12.68
C VAL A 115 -4.27 7.23 -12.57
N ILE A 116 -4.03 7.75 -11.37
CA ILE A 116 -2.97 8.73 -11.11
C ILE A 116 -1.82 8.03 -10.39
N GLY A 117 -0.67 7.95 -11.05
CA GLY A 117 0.56 7.36 -10.54
C GLY A 117 1.37 6.65 -11.62
N GLY A 118 2.68 6.45 -11.38
CA GLY A 118 3.62 5.89 -12.35
C GLY A 118 4.39 4.66 -11.84
N GLY A 119 4.05 4.12 -10.67
CA GLY A 119 4.69 2.93 -10.10
C GLY A 119 3.96 1.61 -10.41
N ASN A 120 4.56 0.48 -10.02
CA ASN A 120 3.99 -0.85 -10.23
C ASN A 120 2.56 -1.00 -9.67
N VAL A 121 2.27 -0.37 -8.53
CA VAL A 121 0.91 -0.36 -7.96
C VAL A 121 -0.08 0.31 -8.91
N ALA A 122 0.31 1.37 -9.61
CA ALA A 122 -0.56 2.05 -10.58
C ALA A 122 -0.84 1.17 -11.80
N ILE A 123 0.14 0.39 -12.25
CA ILE A 123 -0.04 -0.63 -13.30
C ILE A 123 -1.02 -1.71 -12.83
N ASP A 124 -0.86 -2.25 -11.63
CA ASP A 124 -1.76 -3.25 -11.07
C ASP A 124 -3.20 -2.72 -10.96
N VAL A 125 -3.36 -1.47 -10.51
CA VAL A 125 -4.64 -0.79 -10.41
C VAL A 125 -5.30 -0.62 -11.78
N ALA A 126 -4.56 -0.17 -12.78
CA ALA A 126 -5.08 0.06 -14.12
C ALA A 126 -5.53 -1.26 -14.78
N ARG A 127 -4.71 -2.30 -14.70
CA ARG A 127 -5.03 -3.63 -15.23
C ARG A 127 -6.21 -4.28 -14.49
N THR A 128 -6.32 -4.05 -13.18
CA THR A 128 -7.47 -4.52 -12.39
C THR A 128 -8.73 -3.75 -12.74
N ALA A 129 -8.64 -2.43 -13.00
CA ALA A 129 -9.78 -1.60 -13.39
C ALA A 129 -10.43 -2.09 -14.70
N LEU A 130 -9.63 -2.50 -15.69
CA LEU A 130 -10.16 -3.16 -16.91
C LEU A 130 -10.92 -4.44 -16.59
N ARG A 131 -10.36 -5.30 -15.72
CA ARG A 131 -10.97 -6.58 -15.34
C ARG A 131 -12.24 -6.42 -14.50
N THR A 132 -12.41 -5.29 -13.84
CA THR A 132 -13.61 -4.99 -13.05
C THR A 132 -14.68 -4.21 -13.83
N GLY A 133 -14.52 -4.04 -15.15
CA GLY A 133 -15.56 -3.56 -16.06
C GLY A 133 -15.41 -2.12 -16.53
N SER A 134 -14.28 -1.45 -16.27
CA SER A 134 -14.02 -0.13 -16.87
C SER A 134 -13.92 -0.23 -18.38
N GLU A 135 -14.61 0.64 -19.10
CA GLU A 135 -14.67 0.66 -20.59
C GLU A 135 -13.37 1.20 -21.19
N LEU A 136 -12.73 2.13 -20.51
CA LEU A 136 -11.48 2.75 -20.92
C LEU A 136 -10.67 3.09 -19.68
N VAL A 137 -9.40 2.68 -19.66
CA VAL A 137 -8.46 3.01 -18.59
C VAL A 137 -7.32 3.84 -19.13
N SER A 138 -7.05 4.97 -18.50
CA SER A 138 -5.89 5.80 -18.77
C SER A 138 -5.11 6.10 -17.52
N MET A 139 -3.79 6.00 -17.61
CA MET A 139 -2.84 6.31 -16.55
C MET A 139 -2.15 7.64 -16.81
N TYR A 140 -1.98 8.43 -15.76
CA TYR A 140 -1.25 9.68 -15.78
C TYR A 140 -0.23 9.73 -14.65
N CYS A 141 1.02 10.06 -14.97
CA CYS A 141 2.09 10.19 -13.98
C CYS A 141 2.89 11.47 -14.18
N LEU A 142 3.61 11.88 -13.15
CA LEU A 142 4.43 13.09 -13.15
C LEU A 142 5.69 12.93 -13.99
N GLU A 143 6.27 11.74 -13.92
CA GLU A 143 7.55 11.38 -14.51
C GLU A 143 7.49 11.40 -16.05
N SER A 144 8.64 11.47 -16.68
CA SER A 144 8.80 11.11 -18.09
C SER A 144 8.75 9.59 -18.27
N GLU A 145 8.53 9.11 -19.49
CA GLU A 145 8.50 7.67 -19.77
C GLU A 145 9.82 6.95 -19.36
N ALA A 146 10.95 7.64 -19.46
CA ALA A 146 12.26 7.11 -19.09
C ALA A 146 12.49 7.04 -17.57
N GLU A 147 11.80 7.90 -16.82
CA GLU A 147 11.93 8.03 -15.35
C GLU A 147 10.79 7.36 -14.59
N MET A 148 9.82 6.81 -15.30
CA MET A 148 8.68 6.13 -14.72
C MET A 148 9.15 5.00 -13.78
N PRO A 149 8.71 4.97 -12.51
CA PRO A 149 9.24 4.00 -11.51
C PRO A 149 8.71 2.58 -11.71
N ALA A 150 7.68 2.36 -12.52
CA ALA A 150 7.20 1.02 -12.84
C ALA A 150 8.23 0.22 -13.66
N ALA A 151 8.27 -1.09 -13.46
CA ALA A 151 9.10 -1.99 -14.23
C ALA A 151 8.68 -1.96 -15.72
N ARG A 152 9.65 -2.00 -16.63
CA ARG A 152 9.40 -1.84 -18.06
C ARG A 152 8.50 -2.92 -18.64
N ASP A 153 8.71 -4.16 -18.23
CA ASP A 153 7.90 -5.30 -18.60
C ASP A 153 6.44 -5.13 -18.18
N GLU A 154 6.19 -4.61 -16.97
CA GLU A 154 4.84 -4.31 -16.49
C GLU A 154 4.16 -3.17 -17.27
N VAL A 155 4.94 -2.16 -17.66
CA VAL A 155 4.45 -1.06 -18.52
C VAL A 155 4.07 -1.59 -19.91
N GLU A 156 4.88 -2.49 -20.47
CA GLU A 156 4.60 -3.13 -21.77
C GLU A 156 3.33 -3.99 -21.69
N GLU A 157 3.20 -4.84 -20.67
CA GLU A 157 1.98 -5.63 -20.43
C GLU A 157 0.72 -4.76 -20.29
N ALA A 158 0.81 -3.59 -19.63
CA ALA A 158 -0.31 -2.68 -19.53
C ALA A 158 -0.68 -2.06 -20.90
N LYS A 159 0.31 -1.73 -21.73
CA LYS A 159 0.10 -1.23 -23.10
C LYS A 159 -0.53 -2.30 -24.01
N GLU A 160 -0.13 -3.57 -23.86
CA GLU A 160 -0.73 -4.71 -24.59
C GLU A 160 -2.21 -4.93 -24.22
N GLU A 161 -2.61 -4.51 -23.03
CA GLU A 161 -4.02 -4.49 -22.60
C GLU A 161 -4.76 -3.19 -22.94
N ASP A 162 -4.26 -2.41 -23.91
CA ASP A 162 -4.85 -1.14 -24.37
C ASP A 162 -4.96 -0.02 -23.31
N ILE A 163 -4.19 -0.11 -22.20
CA ILE A 163 -4.12 0.96 -21.20
C ILE A 163 -3.32 2.13 -21.76
N GLN A 164 -3.94 3.31 -21.80
CA GLN A 164 -3.32 4.54 -22.27
C GLN A 164 -2.44 5.15 -21.17
N ILE A 165 -1.13 5.20 -21.38
CA ILE A 165 -0.17 5.76 -20.41
C ILE A 165 0.32 7.11 -20.90
N GLN A 166 0.14 8.16 -20.09
CA GLN A 166 0.51 9.54 -20.38
C GLN A 166 1.40 10.10 -19.28
N CYS A 167 2.62 10.49 -19.66
CA CYS A 167 3.65 11.00 -18.77
C CYS A 167 3.68 12.53 -18.72
N GLY A 168 4.18 13.08 -17.60
CA GLY A 168 4.35 14.52 -17.42
C GLY A 168 3.06 15.25 -17.06
N TRP A 169 2.13 14.61 -16.34
CA TRP A 169 0.88 15.17 -15.89
C TRP A 169 0.61 14.89 -14.44
N GLY A 170 0.20 15.90 -13.68
CA GLY A 170 -0.22 15.76 -12.28
C GLY A 170 -1.66 16.21 -12.06
N PRO A 171 -2.34 15.70 -11.03
CA PRO A 171 -3.72 16.06 -10.76
C PRO A 171 -3.80 17.49 -10.21
N LYS A 172 -4.84 18.24 -10.63
CA LYS A 172 -5.13 19.59 -10.17
C LYS A 172 -6.43 19.65 -9.37
N GLU A 173 -7.49 19.12 -9.92
CA GLU A 173 -8.81 19.02 -9.27
C GLU A 173 -9.64 17.90 -9.89
N ILE A 174 -10.54 17.34 -9.13
CA ILE A 174 -11.54 16.36 -9.58
C ILE A 174 -12.87 17.09 -9.73
N LEU A 175 -13.44 16.99 -10.93
CA LEU A 175 -14.73 17.61 -11.26
C LEU A 175 -15.86 16.70 -10.75
N THR A 176 -16.84 17.31 -10.12
CA THR A 176 -17.94 16.55 -9.50
C THR A 176 -19.29 17.18 -9.81
N GLU A 177 -20.28 16.33 -10.00
CA GLU A 177 -21.68 16.71 -10.08
C GLU A 177 -22.49 15.82 -9.12
N ASN A 178 -23.36 16.43 -8.31
CA ASN A 178 -24.17 15.73 -7.31
C ASN A 178 -23.35 14.82 -6.36
N GLY A 179 -22.10 15.20 -6.07
CA GLY A 179 -21.19 14.46 -5.20
C GLY A 179 -20.50 13.25 -5.84
N ALA A 180 -20.66 13.04 -7.14
CA ALA A 180 -19.98 11.99 -7.91
C ALA A 180 -18.99 12.58 -8.91
N VAL A 181 -17.95 11.83 -9.25
CA VAL A 181 -16.95 12.21 -10.27
C VAL A 181 -17.61 12.32 -11.64
N THR A 182 -17.25 13.40 -12.36
CA THR A 182 -17.59 13.61 -13.78
C THR A 182 -16.35 13.84 -14.63
N GLY A 183 -15.19 14.06 -13.99
CA GLY A 183 -13.94 14.26 -14.69
C GLY A 183 -12.80 14.65 -13.76
N ILE A 184 -11.64 14.87 -14.36
CA ILE A 184 -10.45 15.34 -13.67
C ILE A 184 -9.71 16.37 -14.52
N VAL A 185 -9.19 17.39 -13.87
CA VAL A 185 -8.27 18.36 -14.48
C VAL A 185 -6.85 17.99 -14.08
N LEU A 186 -6.00 17.83 -15.08
CA LEU A 186 -4.57 17.59 -14.91
C LEU A 186 -3.78 18.80 -15.36
N LYS A 187 -2.63 19.05 -14.74
CA LYS A 187 -1.69 20.10 -15.07
C LYS A 187 -0.35 19.52 -15.49
N LYS A 188 0.30 20.19 -16.45
CA LYS A 188 1.59 19.74 -16.98
C LYS A 188 2.66 19.77 -15.90
N CYS A 189 3.33 18.64 -15.67
CA CYS A 189 4.53 18.54 -14.85
C CYS A 189 5.76 18.86 -15.70
N ILE A 190 6.57 19.83 -15.24
CA ILE A 190 7.79 20.27 -15.92
C ILE A 190 8.99 19.47 -15.42
N SER A 191 9.06 19.26 -14.11
CA SER A 191 10.08 18.43 -13.47
C SER A 191 9.51 17.80 -12.21
N VAL A 192 10.00 16.59 -11.87
CA VAL A 192 9.55 15.84 -10.68
C VAL A 192 10.50 16.05 -9.52
N PHE A 193 11.81 16.20 -9.80
CA PHE A 193 12.86 16.29 -8.79
C PHE A 193 13.59 17.64 -8.87
N ASP A 194 14.09 18.09 -7.71
CA ASP A 194 15.00 19.23 -7.61
C ASP A 194 16.43 18.84 -8.02
N GLU A 195 17.34 19.84 -7.99
CA GLU A 195 18.78 19.65 -8.31
C GLU A 195 19.49 18.64 -7.39
N ASN A 196 18.92 18.31 -6.25
CA ASN A 196 19.43 17.33 -5.28
C ASN A 196 18.72 15.97 -5.38
N HIS A 197 17.98 15.72 -6.46
CA HIS A 197 17.15 14.51 -6.64
C HIS A 197 16.10 14.28 -5.54
N ARG A 198 15.59 15.36 -4.92
CA ARG A 198 14.48 15.28 -3.97
C ARG A 198 13.16 15.52 -4.70
N PHE A 199 12.13 14.77 -4.33
CA PHE A 199 10.79 14.92 -4.88
C PHE A 199 10.26 16.33 -4.59
N ALA A 200 10.19 17.17 -5.63
CA ALA A 200 9.75 18.56 -5.61
C ALA A 200 9.15 18.95 -6.97
N PRO A 201 7.95 18.43 -7.30
CA PRO A 201 7.39 18.59 -8.63
C PRO A 201 7.07 20.05 -8.93
N VAL A 202 7.46 20.50 -10.12
CA VAL A 202 7.18 21.83 -10.67
C VAL A 202 6.14 21.70 -11.77
N TYR A 203 5.12 22.54 -11.74
CA TYR A 203 4.01 22.50 -12.68
C TYR A 203 3.86 23.78 -13.50
N ASN A 204 3.35 23.64 -14.72
CA ASN A 204 2.79 24.73 -15.48
C ASN A 204 1.28 24.80 -15.21
N GLU A 205 0.88 25.74 -14.37
CA GLU A 205 -0.54 25.90 -13.97
C GLU A 205 -1.45 26.36 -15.10
N ASN A 206 -0.89 26.87 -16.20
CA ASN A 206 -1.62 27.34 -17.37
C ASN A 206 -1.76 26.27 -18.46
N ASP A 207 -1.00 25.18 -18.39
CA ASP A 207 -1.07 24.04 -19.31
C ASP A 207 -1.84 22.91 -18.63
N CYS A 208 -3.14 22.89 -18.86
CA CYS A 208 -4.05 21.93 -18.23
C CYS A 208 -4.85 21.20 -19.30
N ILE A 209 -5.18 19.94 -19.00
CA ILE A 209 -6.13 19.13 -19.74
C ILE A 209 -7.28 18.70 -18.85
N THR A 210 -8.46 18.61 -19.42
CA THR A 210 -9.66 18.10 -18.73
C THR A 210 -10.06 16.78 -19.35
N LEU A 211 -10.30 15.79 -18.52
CA LEU A 211 -10.71 14.45 -18.92
C LEU A 211 -12.07 14.14 -18.29
N GLU A 212 -12.97 13.63 -19.08
CA GLU A 212 -14.22 13.07 -18.60
C GLU A 212 -13.95 11.64 -18.08
N CYS A 213 -14.38 11.34 -16.88
CA CYS A 213 -14.29 10.02 -16.27
C CYS A 213 -15.32 9.87 -15.15
N GLU A 214 -15.68 8.64 -14.84
CA GLU A 214 -16.57 8.25 -13.77
C GLU A 214 -15.79 7.76 -12.54
N ASN A 215 -14.51 7.35 -12.73
CA ASN A 215 -13.67 6.84 -11.68
C ASN A 215 -12.27 7.46 -11.69
N VAL A 216 -11.77 7.81 -10.52
CA VAL A 216 -10.38 8.27 -10.31
C VAL A 216 -9.73 7.39 -9.25
N LEU A 217 -8.64 6.71 -9.62
CA LEU A 217 -7.90 5.81 -8.75
C LEU A 217 -6.52 6.40 -8.44
N LEU A 218 -6.30 6.81 -7.18
CA LEU A 218 -5.08 7.49 -6.76
C LEU A 218 -4.02 6.48 -6.32
N SER A 219 -2.97 6.31 -7.11
CA SER A 219 -1.88 5.35 -6.88
C SER A 219 -0.54 6.06 -6.65
N ILE A 220 -0.55 7.10 -5.81
CA ILE A 220 0.57 8.02 -5.55
C ILE A 220 1.41 7.63 -4.31
N GLY A 221 1.36 6.40 -3.91
CA GLY A 221 2.11 5.84 -2.80
C GLY A 221 1.24 5.29 -1.69
N GLN A 222 1.92 4.70 -0.71
CA GLN A 222 1.30 4.00 0.41
C GLN A 222 1.64 4.69 1.73
N THR A 223 0.84 4.43 2.76
CA THR A 223 1.05 4.91 4.13
C THR A 223 0.80 3.81 5.14
N ILE A 224 1.45 3.92 6.29
CA ILE A 224 1.29 2.99 7.40
C ILE A 224 0.06 3.42 8.20
N LEU A 225 -0.84 2.49 8.45
CA LEU A 225 -2.04 2.72 9.24
C LEU A 225 -1.82 2.19 10.67
N TRP A 226 -1.24 3.03 11.52
CA TRP A 226 -0.94 2.67 12.90
C TRP A 226 -2.17 2.50 13.78
N GLY A 227 -3.25 3.25 13.52
CA GLY A 227 -4.42 3.27 14.40
C GLY A 227 -4.01 3.55 15.85
N ASN A 228 -4.48 2.69 16.76
CA ASN A 228 -4.11 2.74 18.19
C ASN A 228 -3.08 1.66 18.58
N LEU A 229 -2.44 0.99 17.62
CA LEU A 229 -1.52 -0.13 17.88
C LEU A 229 -0.40 0.27 18.84
N LEU A 230 0.15 1.46 18.68
CA LEU A 230 1.28 1.97 19.50
C LEU A 230 0.82 2.71 20.77
N LYS A 231 -0.48 2.76 21.05
CA LYS A 231 -0.99 3.38 22.26
C LYS A 231 -0.40 2.70 23.49
N ASP A 232 0.02 3.53 24.46
CA ASP A 232 0.62 3.10 25.73
C ASP A 232 1.94 2.33 25.55
N THR A 233 2.68 2.62 24.46
CA THR A 233 4.06 2.14 24.20
C THR A 233 5.02 3.33 24.06
N ALA A 234 6.33 3.07 24.20
CA ALA A 234 7.39 4.04 23.98
C ALA A 234 7.93 4.04 22.53
N VAL A 235 7.23 3.43 21.59
CA VAL A 235 7.64 3.40 20.18
C VAL A 235 7.45 4.77 19.55
N GLU A 236 8.53 5.32 19.03
CA GLU A 236 8.56 6.63 18.35
C GLU A 236 8.42 6.47 16.83
N LEU A 237 7.76 7.43 16.20
CA LEU A 237 7.62 7.50 14.75
C LEU A 237 8.49 8.62 14.17
N ARG A 238 9.07 8.35 13.00
CA ARG A 238 9.76 9.37 12.19
C ARG A 238 8.73 10.27 11.47
N PRO A 239 9.14 11.44 10.95
CA PRO A 239 8.23 12.33 10.21
C PRO A 239 7.47 11.67 9.05
N ASN A 240 8.08 10.65 8.41
CA ASN A 240 7.46 9.87 7.35
C ASN A 240 6.56 8.72 7.86
N GLN A 241 6.23 8.72 9.15
CA GLN A 241 5.40 7.73 9.83
C GLN A 241 5.98 6.31 9.91
N THR A 242 7.27 6.11 9.58
CA THR A 242 7.94 4.84 9.87
C THR A 242 8.38 4.78 11.33
N ALA A 243 8.42 3.59 11.91
CA ALA A 243 8.88 3.42 13.29
C ALA A 243 10.38 3.69 13.42
N GLN A 244 10.75 4.33 14.51
CA GLN A 244 12.15 4.52 14.88
C GLN A 244 12.66 3.26 15.59
N ALA A 245 13.71 2.65 15.05
CA ALA A 245 14.33 1.45 15.61
C ALA A 245 15.81 1.43 15.24
N ASP A 246 16.57 0.61 15.96
CA ASP A 246 17.97 0.34 15.64
C ASP A 246 18.07 -0.41 14.29
N PRO A 247 18.92 0.03 13.37
CA PRO A 247 18.98 -0.52 12.00
C PRO A 247 19.59 -1.92 11.92
N VAL A 248 20.22 -2.41 12.99
CA VAL A 248 20.86 -3.72 13.04
C VAL A 248 19.94 -4.73 13.75
N THR A 249 19.38 -4.31 14.89
CA THR A 249 18.56 -5.20 15.73
C THR A 249 17.09 -5.12 15.45
N TYR A 250 16.62 -4.05 14.77
CA TYR A 250 15.19 -3.71 14.57
C TYR A 250 14.41 -3.49 15.87
N GLN A 251 15.10 -3.37 17.02
CA GLN A 251 14.52 -3.07 18.31
C GLN A 251 14.15 -1.59 18.40
N THR A 252 12.99 -1.28 18.93
CA THR A 252 12.52 0.08 19.19
C THR A 252 13.02 0.61 20.54
N ALA A 253 12.59 1.83 20.92
CA ALA A 253 12.83 2.34 22.26
C ALA A 253 12.14 1.51 23.36
N GLU A 254 11.09 0.74 22.99
CA GLU A 254 10.46 -0.25 23.87
C GLU A 254 11.24 -1.57 23.77
N PRO A 255 11.85 -2.09 24.87
CA PRO A 255 12.82 -3.19 24.79
C PRO A 255 12.26 -4.52 24.24
N ASP A 256 10.97 -4.77 24.38
CA ASP A 256 10.29 -5.98 23.94
C ASP A 256 9.57 -5.82 22.59
N ILE A 257 9.68 -4.64 21.96
CA ILE A 257 9.04 -4.36 20.66
C ILE A 257 10.08 -4.20 19.55
N PHE A 258 9.93 -5.02 18.53
CA PHE A 258 10.70 -5.02 17.30
C PHE A 258 9.81 -4.66 16.10
N VAL A 259 10.40 -4.10 15.05
CA VAL A 259 9.67 -3.70 13.85
C VAL A 259 10.41 -4.17 12.61
N GLY A 260 9.70 -4.40 11.50
CA GLY A 260 10.35 -4.75 10.24
C GLY A 260 9.43 -4.65 9.03
N GLY A 261 10.02 -4.71 7.84
CA GLY A 261 9.33 -4.43 6.59
C GLY A 261 8.96 -2.95 6.47
N ASP A 262 7.84 -2.66 5.82
CA ASP A 262 7.43 -1.29 5.46
C ASP A 262 7.24 -0.36 6.66
N VAL A 263 6.91 -0.90 7.82
CA VAL A 263 6.76 -0.08 9.04
C VAL A 263 8.08 0.53 9.50
N PHE A 264 9.20 -0.04 9.08
CA PHE A 264 10.55 0.44 9.41
C PHE A 264 11.23 1.17 8.25
N THR A 265 11.14 0.63 7.04
CA THR A 265 11.85 1.15 5.85
C THR A 265 11.01 2.07 4.98
N GLY A 266 9.69 2.12 5.15
CA GLY A 266 8.73 2.54 4.15
C GLY A 266 8.44 1.42 3.13
N PRO A 267 7.45 1.60 2.23
CA PRO A 267 7.07 0.60 1.24
C PRO A 267 8.24 0.16 0.37
N LYS A 268 8.44 -1.17 0.29
CA LYS A 268 9.47 -1.84 -0.51
C LYS A 268 8.94 -3.15 -1.11
N PHE A 269 9.83 -3.93 -1.73
CA PHE A 269 9.48 -5.24 -2.28
C PHE A 269 9.27 -6.29 -1.16
N ALA A 270 8.49 -7.32 -1.47
CA ALA A 270 8.22 -8.42 -0.53
C ALA A 270 9.51 -9.11 -0.03
N ILE A 271 10.54 -9.21 -0.89
CA ILE A 271 11.83 -9.79 -0.51
C ILE A 271 12.54 -8.98 0.60
N ASP A 272 12.39 -7.65 0.61
CA ASP A 272 12.94 -6.79 1.65
C ASP A 272 12.25 -7.04 3.00
N ALA A 273 10.91 -7.24 2.98
CA ALA A 273 10.15 -7.58 4.16
C ALA A 273 10.54 -8.96 4.73
N ILE A 274 10.77 -9.96 3.86
CA ILE A 274 11.27 -11.28 4.24
C ILE A 274 12.65 -11.18 4.89
N ALA A 275 13.55 -10.39 4.30
CA ALA A 275 14.90 -10.17 4.84
C ALA A 275 14.83 -9.49 6.21
N ALA A 276 13.98 -8.46 6.37
CA ALA A 276 13.76 -7.79 7.64
C ALA A 276 13.19 -8.74 8.72
N GLY A 277 12.26 -9.61 8.35
CA GLY A 277 11.71 -10.62 9.26
C GLY A 277 12.77 -11.61 9.74
N LYS A 278 13.62 -12.11 8.85
CA LYS A 278 14.74 -12.99 9.20
C LYS A 278 15.72 -12.33 10.15
N GLN A 279 16.15 -11.10 9.85
CA GLN A 279 17.10 -10.36 10.68
C GLN A 279 16.50 -10.02 12.05
N GLY A 280 15.29 -9.51 12.09
CA GLY A 280 14.61 -9.13 13.33
C GLY A 280 14.32 -10.33 14.23
N CYS A 281 14.00 -11.50 13.66
CA CYS A 281 13.83 -12.75 14.41
C CYS A 281 15.12 -13.18 15.14
N VAL A 282 16.29 -13.07 14.48
CA VAL A 282 17.59 -13.35 15.10
C VAL A 282 17.84 -12.41 16.28
N SER A 283 17.62 -11.11 16.09
CA SER A 283 17.81 -10.11 17.13
C SER A 283 16.88 -10.32 18.32
N LEU A 284 15.59 -10.57 18.06
CA LEU A 284 14.61 -10.87 19.09
C LEU A 284 15.00 -12.10 19.89
N SER A 285 15.45 -13.18 19.24
CA SER A 285 15.90 -14.40 19.89
C SER A 285 17.14 -14.17 20.76
N LEU A 286 18.13 -13.40 20.31
CA LEU A 286 19.36 -13.13 21.06
C LEU A 286 19.17 -12.20 22.26
N ILE A 287 18.18 -11.31 22.21
CA ILE A 287 17.93 -10.33 23.29
C ILE A 287 17.05 -10.93 24.40
N HIS A 288 16.18 -11.90 24.08
CA HIS A 288 15.24 -12.50 25.01
C HIS A 288 15.61 -13.94 25.45
N ILE A 289 16.79 -14.41 25.11
CA ILE A 289 17.40 -15.60 25.69
C ILE A 289 18.36 -15.16 26.80
#